data_566fc6c3452d00de7ea9b645d60cd87f
#
_entry.id   566fc6c3452d00de7ea9b645d60cd87f
#
_cell.length_a   1.000
_cell.length_b   1.000
_cell.length_c   1.000
_cell.angle_alpha   90.00
_cell.angle_beta   90.00
_cell.angle_gamma   90.00
#
_symmetry.space_group_name_H-M   'P 1'
#
loop_
_entity.id
_entity.type
_entity.pdbx_description
1 polymer ?
#
loop_
_entity_poly.entity_id
_entity_poly.type
_entity_poly.pdbx_seq_one_letter_code
_entity_poly.pdbx_strand_id
1 'polypeptide(L)'
;MDLFITLDYELFMRKKTGSVESCLLSPMNSFISMLDRYGIKATIFVDAAYLLRLSELKDKHDKLKSDFELISDHLKCLEQAGHDIQLHFHPQWIYSDYDSKQWIMDFEHYKLSDLPENVLRTSFYSARLLLEEIIGKKIIAFRAGGYSLPTYSGYIDLFKLNGIKIDSSVLRGAYVDSKYQKYDYRNIPKASIYNFNNSLFIEDNKGEFCECSISTVAYQGFVYWLLKRRLSSIYHPTIQYGDGYGIGISGSRLKRLVKRIKILFQNKIVSASIDGFMSTMLLDIYSIHKKQVSCNGFVIIGHPKNFSNVSIRNVEEFILKVRDEDTFLTFSSMK
;
A
#
# COMPACT_ATOMS: atom_id res chain seq x y z
N MET A 1 3.67 -17.96 12.89
CA MET A 1 3.65 -16.46 12.82
C MET A 1 2.46 -16.06 11.97
N ASP A 2 1.84 -14.92 12.27
CA ASP A 2 0.73 -14.41 11.46
C ASP A 2 1.26 -13.72 10.21
N LEU A 3 0.72 -14.09 9.05
CA LEU A 3 1.06 -13.54 7.74
C LEU A 3 -0.10 -12.74 7.18
N PHE A 4 0.19 -11.55 6.67
CA PHE A 4 -0.79 -10.65 6.08
C PHE A 4 -0.39 -10.31 4.65
N ILE A 5 -1.22 -10.66 3.69
CA ILE A 5 -1.11 -10.18 2.32
C ILE A 5 -1.96 -8.91 2.21
N THR A 6 -1.33 -7.78 1.96
CA THR A 6 -2.01 -6.50 1.87
C THR A 6 -1.79 -5.86 0.50
N LEU A 7 -2.86 -5.28 -0.07
CA LEU A 7 -2.87 -4.77 -1.43
C LEU A 7 -3.39 -3.33 -1.43
N ASP A 8 -2.62 -2.41 -1.99
CA ASP A 8 -3.06 -1.02 -2.20
C ASP A 8 -3.76 -0.93 -3.57
N TYR A 9 -5.09 -0.90 -3.52
CA TYR A 9 -5.98 -0.84 -4.69
C TYR A 9 -6.09 0.60 -5.17
N GLU A 10 -5.16 1.01 -6.03
CA GLU A 10 -4.96 2.40 -6.45
C GLU A 10 -4.43 2.53 -7.88
N LEU A 11 -4.73 3.64 -8.54
CA LEU A 11 -4.15 4.03 -9.82
C LEU A 11 -2.74 4.63 -9.67
N PHE A 12 -2.05 4.88 -10.79
CA PHE A 12 -0.83 5.68 -10.76
C PHE A 12 -1.15 7.16 -10.52
N MET A 13 -0.44 7.80 -9.61
CA MET A 13 -0.68 9.19 -9.21
C MET A 13 0.21 10.14 -10.01
N ARG A 14 0.07 10.16 -11.36
CA ARG A 14 0.91 10.96 -12.25
C ARG A 14 0.18 11.38 -13.54
N LYS A 15 0.95 11.95 -14.51
CA LYS A 15 0.41 12.40 -15.79
C LYS A 15 -0.40 11.34 -16.54
N LYS A 16 -0.05 10.05 -16.37
CA LYS A 16 -0.84 8.93 -16.89
C LYS A 16 -1.20 8.03 -15.71
N THR A 17 -2.44 8.15 -15.26
CA THR A 17 -2.96 7.39 -14.10
C THR A 17 -3.17 5.91 -14.41
N GLY A 18 -3.27 5.56 -15.67
CA GLY A 18 -3.68 4.23 -16.12
C GLY A 18 -5.21 4.07 -16.11
N SER A 19 -5.66 2.93 -16.61
CA SER A 19 -7.07 2.56 -16.66
C SER A 19 -7.47 1.73 -15.43
N VAL A 20 -8.75 1.80 -15.04
CA VAL A 20 -9.33 0.96 -13.99
C VAL A 20 -9.13 -0.52 -14.32
N GLU A 21 -9.40 -0.90 -15.59
CA GLU A 21 -9.25 -2.29 -16.04
C GLU A 21 -7.83 -2.81 -15.85
N SER A 22 -6.83 -2.09 -16.36
CA SER A 22 -5.44 -2.57 -16.39
C SER A 22 -4.71 -2.41 -15.05
N CYS A 23 -5.10 -1.42 -14.25
CA CYS A 23 -4.42 -1.13 -12.98
C CYS A 23 -5.09 -1.78 -11.77
N LEU A 24 -6.40 -2.01 -11.82
CA LEU A 24 -7.18 -2.47 -10.69
C LEU A 24 -7.82 -3.85 -10.96
N LEU A 25 -8.71 -3.98 -11.94
CA LEU A 25 -9.54 -5.17 -12.10
C LEU A 25 -8.73 -6.39 -12.56
N SER A 26 -8.10 -6.32 -13.71
CA SER A 26 -7.39 -7.46 -14.30
C SER A 26 -6.27 -8.02 -13.42
N PRO A 27 -5.36 -7.19 -12.84
CA PRO A 27 -4.32 -7.70 -11.95
C PRO A 27 -4.89 -8.26 -10.64
N MET A 28 -5.93 -7.62 -10.09
CA MET A 28 -6.57 -8.08 -8.86
C MET A 28 -7.24 -9.44 -9.10
N ASN A 29 -8.05 -9.59 -10.14
CA ASN A 29 -8.70 -10.86 -10.47
C ASN A 29 -7.69 -11.99 -10.64
N SER A 30 -6.58 -11.74 -11.33
CA SER A 30 -5.52 -12.75 -11.51
C SER A 30 -4.86 -13.14 -10.19
N PHE A 31 -4.62 -12.16 -9.31
CA PHE A 31 -4.00 -12.40 -8.01
C PHE A 31 -4.96 -13.12 -7.04
N ILE A 32 -6.22 -12.69 -6.96
CA ILE A 32 -7.24 -13.28 -6.11
C ILE A 32 -7.52 -14.73 -6.53
N SER A 33 -7.63 -15.01 -7.84
CA SER A 33 -7.78 -16.38 -8.33
C SER A 33 -6.63 -17.31 -7.92
N MET A 34 -5.42 -16.77 -7.77
CA MET A 34 -4.30 -17.52 -7.21
C MET A 34 -4.49 -17.77 -5.71
N LEU A 35 -4.86 -16.75 -4.90
CA LEU A 35 -5.08 -16.90 -3.47
C LEU A 35 -6.22 -17.88 -3.13
N ASP A 36 -7.30 -17.84 -3.90
CA ASP A 36 -8.48 -18.69 -3.69
C ASP A 36 -8.17 -20.19 -3.83
N ARG A 37 -7.18 -20.57 -4.65
CA ARG A 37 -6.72 -21.97 -4.74
C ARG A 37 -6.18 -22.51 -3.42
N TYR A 38 -5.74 -21.61 -2.53
CA TYR A 38 -5.17 -21.93 -1.21
C TYR A 38 -6.09 -21.55 -0.06
N GLY A 39 -7.29 -21.03 -0.33
CA GLY A 39 -8.22 -20.53 0.68
C GLY A 39 -7.72 -19.31 1.45
N ILE A 40 -6.76 -18.57 0.90
CA ILE A 40 -6.13 -17.40 1.54
C ILE A 40 -6.91 -16.15 1.18
N LYS A 41 -7.12 -15.27 2.19
CA LYS A 41 -7.75 -13.97 2.02
C LYS A 41 -6.73 -12.85 2.24
N ALA A 42 -6.91 -11.73 1.52
CA ALA A 42 -6.05 -10.55 1.61
C ALA A 42 -6.80 -9.37 2.23
N THR A 43 -6.07 -8.45 2.86
CA THR A 43 -6.57 -7.13 3.21
C THR A 43 -6.30 -6.17 2.04
N ILE A 44 -7.33 -5.50 1.56
CA ILE A 44 -7.30 -4.63 0.38
C ILE A 44 -7.55 -3.20 0.80
N PHE A 45 -6.53 -2.37 0.75
CA PHE A 45 -6.55 -0.95 1.06
C PHE A 45 -6.98 -0.15 -0.17
N VAL A 46 -8.24 0.26 -0.20
CA VAL A 46 -8.85 0.96 -1.34
C VAL A 46 -8.59 2.45 -1.24
N ASP A 47 -8.06 3.05 -2.31
CA ASP A 47 -7.91 4.51 -2.40
C ASP A 47 -9.27 5.20 -2.46
N ALA A 48 -9.84 5.43 -1.28
CA ALA A 48 -11.18 5.97 -1.14
C ALA A 48 -11.26 7.47 -1.47
N ALA A 49 -10.13 8.20 -1.49
CA ALA A 49 -10.10 9.55 -2.00
C ALA A 49 -10.34 9.59 -3.52
N TYR A 50 -9.78 8.61 -4.26
CA TYR A 50 -10.09 8.42 -5.67
C TYR A 50 -11.57 8.09 -5.89
N LEU A 51 -12.12 7.14 -5.11
CA LEU A 51 -13.53 6.76 -5.16
C LEU A 51 -14.46 7.95 -4.89
N LEU A 52 -14.14 8.76 -3.88
CA LEU A 52 -14.89 9.98 -3.56
C LEU A 52 -14.86 10.94 -4.74
N ARG A 53 -13.68 11.20 -5.32
CA ARG A 53 -13.56 12.10 -6.47
C ARG A 53 -14.29 11.57 -7.71
N LEU A 54 -14.25 10.27 -7.96
CA LEU A 54 -15.08 9.63 -8.99
C LEU A 54 -16.57 9.89 -8.75
N SER A 55 -17.05 9.71 -7.53
CA SER A 55 -18.47 9.89 -7.19
C SER A 55 -18.95 11.33 -7.40
N GLU A 56 -18.07 12.33 -7.17
CA GLU A 56 -18.37 13.75 -7.37
C GLU A 56 -18.43 14.15 -8.85
N LEU A 57 -17.68 13.46 -9.71
CA LEU A 57 -17.54 13.82 -11.13
C LEU A 57 -18.29 12.88 -12.08
N LYS A 58 -18.78 11.73 -11.62
CA LYS A 58 -19.38 10.68 -12.46
C LYS A 58 -20.56 11.14 -13.31
N ASP A 59 -21.38 12.06 -12.79
CA ASP A 59 -22.56 12.53 -13.52
C ASP A 59 -22.24 13.53 -14.66
N LYS A 60 -20.97 14.01 -14.70
CA LYS A 60 -20.46 14.87 -15.76
C LYS A 60 -19.76 14.13 -16.89
N HIS A 61 -19.35 12.87 -16.63
CA HIS A 61 -18.49 12.11 -17.54
C HIS A 61 -18.89 10.62 -17.55
N ASP A 62 -19.44 10.11 -18.64
CA ASP A 62 -19.85 8.70 -18.77
C ASP A 62 -18.74 7.71 -18.41
N LYS A 63 -17.50 8.03 -18.77
CA LYS A 63 -16.34 7.19 -18.43
C LYS A 63 -16.15 7.07 -16.92
N LEU A 64 -16.28 8.15 -16.17
CA LEU A 64 -16.13 8.13 -14.72
C LEU A 64 -17.30 7.41 -14.05
N LYS A 65 -18.52 7.53 -14.61
CA LYS A 65 -19.67 6.77 -14.15
C LYS A 65 -19.42 5.27 -14.30
N SER A 66 -19.00 4.84 -15.49
CA SER A 66 -18.66 3.44 -15.75
C SER A 66 -17.52 2.95 -14.83
N ASP A 67 -16.47 3.74 -14.63
CA ASP A 67 -15.37 3.38 -13.73
C ASP A 67 -15.84 3.24 -12.28
N PHE A 68 -16.70 4.12 -11.80
CA PHE A 68 -17.28 4.05 -10.46
C PHE A 68 -18.13 2.79 -10.27
N GLU A 69 -18.98 2.46 -11.24
CA GLU A 69 -19.81 1.25 -11.22
C GLU A 69 -18.94 -0.02 -11.22
N LEU A 70 -17.97 -0.11 -12.14
CA LEU A 70 -17.04 -1.25 -12.21
C LEU A 70 -16.27 -1.47 -10.92
N ILE A 71 -15.72 -0.40 -10.31
CA ILE A 71 -14.99 -0.50 -9.05
C ILE A 71 -15.93 -0.93 -7.92
N SER A 72 -17.11 -0.30 -7.83
CA SER A 72 -18.07 -0.60 -6.76
C SER A 72 -18.52 -2.06 -6.80
N ASP A 73 -18.81 -2.59 -7.97
CA ASP A 73 -19.22 -4.00 -8.13
C ASP A 73 -18.05 -4.94 -7.84
N HIS A 74 -16.84 -4.60 -8.27
CA HIS A 74 -15.65 -5.40 -7.98
C HIS A 74 -15.36 -5.45 -6.47
N LEU A 75 -15.46 -4.33 -5.75
CA LEU A 75 -15.26 -4.29 -4.30
C LEU A 75 -16.31 -5.12 -3.56
N LYS A 76 -17.58 -5.08 -3.98
CA LYS A 76 -18.63 -5.96 -3.44
C LYS A 76 -18.30 -7.44 -3.64
N CYS A 77 -17.85 -7.81 -4.85
CA CYS A 77 -17.47 -9.20 -5.14
C CYS A 77 -16.28 -9.66 -4.27
N LEU A 78 -15.26 -8.82 -4.09
CA LEU A 78 -14.11 -9.11 -3.25
C LEU A 78 -14.50 -9.28 -1.77
N GLU A 79 -15.38 -8.41 -1.27
CA GLU A 79 -15.91 -8.49 0.09
C GLU A 79 -16.73 -9.78 0.30
N GLN A 80 -17.67 -10.10 -0.63
CA GLN A 80 -18.48 -11.32 -0.59
C GLN A 80 -17.63 -12.60 -0.69
N ALA A 81 -16.50 -12.53 -1.39
CA ALA A 81 -15.52 -13.62 -1.42
C ALA A 81 -14.70 -13.74 -0.11
N GLY A 82 -14.91 -12.85 0.87
CA GLY A 82 -14.27 -12.87 2.20
C GLY A 82 -12.94 -12.15 2.29
N HIS A 83 -12.58 -11.33 1.29
CA HIS A 83 -11.45 -10.43 1.42
C HIS A 83 -11.80 -9.24 2.30
N ASP A 84 -10.80 -8.69 2.97
CA ASP A 84 -10.95 -7.62 3.95
C ASP A 84 -10.71 -6.27 3.28
N ILE A 85 -11.77 -5.49 3.05
CA ILE A 85 -11.70 -4.18 2.40
C ILE A 85 -11.48 -3.09 3.45
N GLN A 86 -10.39 -2.32 3.30
CA GLN A 86 -9.97 -1.29 4.25
C GLN A 86 -9.60 0.03 3.55
N LEU A 87 -9.35 1.09 4.33
CA LEU A 87 -9.18 2.45 3.83
C LEU A 87 -7.74 2.77 3.46
N HIS A 88 -7.53 3.17 2.21
CA HIS A 88 -6.36 3.91 1.74
C HIS A 88 -6.75 5.33 1.36
N PHE A 89 -5.85 6.30 1.48
CA PHE A 89 -6.20 7.68 1.19
C PHE A 89 -5.02 8.45 0.60
N HIS A 90 -5.18 8.86 -0.66
CA HIS A 90 -4.24 9.74 -1.35
C HIS A 90 -4.83 11.16 -1.47
N PRO A 91 -4.34 12.14 -0.68
CA PRO A 91 -4.92 13.49 -0.60
C PRO A 91 -5.02 14.24 -1.94
N GLN A 92 -4.11 13.98 -2.87
CA GLN A 92 -4.08 14.63 -4.18
C GLN A 92 -5.35 14.42 -5.01
N TRP A 93 -6.10 13.34 -4.80
CA TRP A 93 -7.36 13.13 -5.50
C TRP A 93 -8.41 14.19 -5.20
N ILE A 94 -8.37 14.78 -4.00
CA ILE A 94 -9.38 15.76 -3.55
C ILE A 94 -9.42 17.01 -4.46
N TYR A 95 -8.26 17.42 -4.96
CA TYR A 95 -8.15 18.56 -5.87
C TYR A 95 -7.86 18.19 -7.33
N SER A 96 -7.79 16.89 -7.64
CA SER A 96 -7.66 16.44 -9.03
C SER A 96 -8.95 16.63 -9.79
N ASP A 97 -8.86 16.90 -11.09
CA ASP A 97 -10.01 17.08 -11.97
C ASP A 97 -9.94 16.15 -13.19
N TYR A 98 -10.99 16.11 -13.97
CA TYR A 98 -11.07 15.28 -15.16
C TYR A 98 -11.52 16.09 -16.36
N ASP A 99 -10.68 16.19 -17.37
CA ASP A 99 -10.96 16.85 -18.62
C ASP A 99 -10.31 16.13 -19.80
N SER A 100 -10.86 16.33 -20.99
CA SER A 100 -10.31 15.77 -22.23
C SER A 100 -10.00 14.26 -22.14
N LYS A 101 -10.85 13.51 -21.43
CA LYS A 101 -10.75 12.05 -21.19
C LYS A 101 -9.51 11.62 -20.38
N GLN A 102 -8.96 12.50 -19.57
CA GLN A 102 -7.82 12.18 -18.70
C GLN A 102 -7.89 12.93 -17.36
N TRP A 103 -7.25 12.34 -16.35
CA TRP A 103 -7.11 12.98 -15.05
C TRP A 103 -6.10 14.10 -15.09
N ILE A 104 -6.48 15.25 -14.56
CA ILE A 104 -5.58 16.38 -14.26
C ILE A 104 -5.23 16.27 -12.78
N MET A 105 -4.09 15.64 -12.51
CA MET A 105 -3.65 15.37 -11.14
C MET A 105 -3.18 16.61 -10.42
N ASP A 106 -3.61 16.77 -9.18
CA ASP A 106 -2.99 17.70 -8.26
C ASP A 106 -1.61 17.19 -7.81
N PHE A 107 -0.61 18.06 -7.88
CA PHE A 107 0.78 17.76 -7.50
C PHE A 107 1.26 18.57 -6.28
N GLU A 108 0.36 19.26 -5.58
CA GLU A 108 0.69 20.04 -4.40
C GLU A 108 0.32 19.33 -3.08
N HIS A 109 -0.75 18.51 -3.09
CA HIS A 109 -1.28 17.89 -1.88
C HIS A 109 -1.01 16.38 -1.86
N TYR A 110 0.22 15.97 -1.56
CA TYR A 110 0.62 14.55 -1.53
C TYR A 110 0.48 13.89 -0.14
N LYS A 111 0.58 14.67 0.93
CA LYS A 111 0.54 14.20 2.31
C LYS A 111 -0.76 14.65 2.98
N LEU A 112 -1.23 13.92 3.98
CA LEU A 112 -2.40 14.34 4.76
C LEU A 112 -2.26 15.76 5.29
N SER A 113 -1.04 16.14 5.71
CA SER A 113 -0.71 17.48 6.21
C SER A 113 -0.72 18.59 5.16
N ASP A 114 -0.79 18.25 3.88
CA ASP A 114 -0.84 19.25 2.81
C ASP A 114 -2.26 19.76 2.58
N LEU A 115 -3.30 19.03 3.02
CA LEU A 115 -4.68 19.48 2.98
C LEU A 115 -4.99 20.41 4.17
N PRO A 116 -5.81 21.46 3.98
CA PRO A 116 -6.43 22.17 5.10
C PRO A 116 -7.17 21.19 6.02
N GLU A 117 -7.07 21.40 7.34
CA GLU A 117 -7.58 20.43 8.32
C GLU A 117 -9.08 20.13 8.15
N ASN A 118 -9.90 21.16 7.90
CA ASN A 118 -11.33 20.99 7.66
C ASN A 118 -11.60 20.16 6.38
N VAL A 119 -10.84 20.38 5.32
CA VAL A 119 -10.94 19.62 4.06
C VAL A 119 -10.55 18.16 4.31
N LEU A 120 -9.42 17.93 4.99
CA LEU A 120 -8.99 16.56 5.33
C LEU A 120 -10.05 15.82 6.15
N ARG A 121 -10.53 16.42 7.24
CA ARG A 121 -11.55 15.79 8.11
C ARG A 121 -12.82 15.44 7.34
N THR A 122 -13.33 16.38 6.53
CA THR A 122 -14.56 16.16 5.76
C THR A 122 -14.36 15.12 4.66
N SER A 123 -13.30 15.23 3.86
CA SER A 123 -13.06 14.30 2.75
C SER A 123 -12.73 12.89 3.23
N PHE A 124 -11.95 12.74 4.30
CA PHE A 124 -11.65 11.44 4.88
C PHE A 124 -12.92 10.76 5.42
N TYR A 125 -13.76 11.49 6.15
CA TYR A 125 -15.04 11.00 6.62
C TYR A 125 -15.96 10.56 5.48
N SER A 126 -16.13 11.42 4.45
CA SER A 126 -16.98 11.12 3.30
C SER A 126 -16.46 9.95 2.48
N ALA A 127 -15.14 9.85 2.27
CA ALA A 127 -14.51 8.74 1.57
C ALA A 127 -14.71 7.40 2.30
N ARG A 128 -14.54 7.40 3.64
CA ARG A 128 -14.81 6.23 4.48
C ARG A 128 -16.28 5.81 4.40
N LEU A 129 -17.21 6.74 4.56
CA LEU A 129 -18.65 6.43 4.48
C LEU A 129 -19.05 5.86 3.12
N LEU A 130 -18.55 6.45 2.03
CA LEU A 130 -18.80 5.95 0.68
C LEU A 130 -18.30 4.51 0.50
N LEU A 131 -17.09 4.22 1.00
CA LEU A 131 -16.54 2.87 0.93
C LEU A 131 -17.38 1.88 1.77
N GLU A 132 -17.75 2.25 3.01
CA GLU A 132 -18.64 1.44 3.86
C GLU A 132 -20.02 1.20 3.22
N GLU A 133 -20.57 2.20 2.54
CA GLU A 133 -21.85 2.06 1.81
C GLU A 133 -21.72 1.05 0.66
N ILE A 134 -20.62 1.11 -0.10
CA ILE A 134 -20.39 0.18 -1.21
C ILE A 134 -20.27 -1.26 -0.73
N ILE A 135 -19.48 -1.51 0.33
CA ILE A 135 -19.17 -2.88 0.77
C ILE A 135 -20.14 -3.42 1.84
N GLY A 136 -20.95 -2.57 2.45
CA GLY A 136 -21.88 -2.96 3.52
C GLY A 136 -21.23 -3.31 4.86
N LYS A 137 -19.94 -2.98 5.06
CA LYS A 137 -19.18 -3.27 6.29
C LYS A 137 -18.43 -2.06 6.81
N LYS A 138 -18.11 -2.08 8.12
CA LYS A 138 -17.33 -1.03 8.78
C LYS A 138 -15.85 -1.13 8.43
N ILE A 139 -15.24 0.01 8.19
CA ILE A 139 -13.81 0.18 8.04
C ILE A 139 -13.17 0.35 9.41
N ILE A 140 -12.15 -0.43 9.69
CA ILE A 140 -11.41 -0.40 10.96
C ILE A 140 -9.91 -0.21 10.78
N ALA A 141 -9.39 -0.40 9.56
CA ALA A 141 -7.97 -0.26 9.28
C ALA A 141 -7.70 0.83 8.22
N PHE A 142 -6.53 1.43 8.33
CA PHE A 142 -6.08 2.52 7.50
C PHE A 142 -4.63 2.34 7.03
N ARG A 143 -4.34 2.83 5.82
CA ARG A 143 -2.98 3.00 5.30
C ARG A 143 -2.85 4.36 4.64
N ALA A 144 -1.89 5.17 5.08
CA ALA A 144 -1.64 6.50 4.51
C ALA A 144 -1.00 6.41 3.12
N GLY A 145 -1.49 7.23 2.20
CA GLY A 145 -0.90 7.41 0.88
C GLY A 145 0.57 7.83 0.99
N GLY A 146 1.45 7.14 0.25
CA GLY A 146 2.88 7.37 0.32
C GLY A 146 3.51 7.16 1.70
N TYR A 147 2.86 6.42 2.60
CA TYR A 147 3.33 6.12 3.96
C TYR A 147 3.51 7.35 4.87
N SER A 148 2.92 8.49 4.54
CA SER A 148 3.23 9.80 5.16
C SER A 148 2.30 10.17 6.32
N LEU A 149 1.96 9.22 7.20
CA LEU A 149 1.08 9.45 8.35
C LEU A 149 1.66 10.42 9.39
N PRO A 150 2.92 10.31 9.85
CA PRO A 150 3.44 11.16 10.94
C PRO A 150 3.57 12.64 10.60
N THR A 151 3.39 13.02 9.35
CA THR A 151 3.38 14.44 8.96
C THR A 151 2.11 15.16 9.34
N TYR A 152 1.06 14.42 9.73
CA TYR A 152 -0.19 14.96 10.24
C TYR A 152 -0.30 14.70 11.74
N SER A 153 -0.15 15.72 12.58
CA SER A 153 -0.17 15.60 14.05
C SER A 153 -1.54 15.19 14.61
N GLY A 154 -2.63 15.46 13.88
CA GLY A 154 -4.01 15.14 14.26
C GLY A 154 -4.48 13.74 13.84
N TYR A 155 -3.60 12.80 13.45
CA TYR A 155 -4.03 11.48 12.98
C TYR A 155 -4.76 10.64 14.05
N ILE A 156 -4.44 10.82 15.33
CA ILE A 156 -5.13 10.16 16.43
C ILE A 156 -6.60 10.59 16.49
N ASP A 157 -6.86 11.90 16.40
CA ASP A 157 -8.23 12.42 16.38
C ASP A 157 -8.97 11.98 15.12
N LEU A 158 -8.26 11.95 13.98
CA LEU A 158 -8.83 11.45 12.72
C LEU A 158 -9.25 9.99 12.86
N PHE A 159 -8.44 9.14 13.51
CA PHE A 159 -8.75 7.75 13.78
C PHE A 159 -9.96 7.59 14.70
N LYS A 160 -9.98 8.30 15.83
CA LYS A 160 -11.10 8.28 16.78
C LYS A 160 -12.42 8.67 16.13
N LEU A 161 -12.42 9.77 15.38
CA LEU A 161 -13.61 10.28 14.70
C LEU A 161 -14.14 9.33 13.62
N ASN A 162 -13.27 8.50 13.04
CA ASN A 162 -13.62 7.61 11.95
C ASN A 162 -13.67 6.12 12.34
N GLY A 163 -13.49 5.78 13.61
CA GLY A 163 -13.53 4.39 14.08
C GLY A 163 -12.37 3.52 13.61
N ILE A 164 -11.27 4.14 13.16
CA ILE A 164 -10.05 3.43 12.78
C ILE A 164 -9.38 2.89 14.04
N LYS A 165 -9.02 1.61 14.01
CA LYS A 165 -8.35 0.91 15.12
C LYS A 165 -6.98 0.37 14.72
N ILE A 166 -6.74 0.14 13.43
CA ILE A 166 -5.50 -0.44 12.91
C ILE A 166 -4.88 0.53 11.92
N ASP A 167 -3.60 0.85 12.11
CA ASP A 167 -2.77 1.51 11.10
C ASP A 167 -1.81 0.51 10.46
N SER A 168 -1.51 0.68 9.18
CA SER A 168 -0.51 -0.10 8.46
C SER A 168 0.31 0.78 7.53
N SER A 169 0.66 1.97 8.01
CA SER A 169 1.42 2.95 7.21
C SER A 169 2.93 2.84 7.40
N VAL A 170 3.40 2.16 8.43
CA VAL A 170 4.81 2.18 8.84
C VAL A 170 5.68 1.25 7.98
N LEU A 171 6.77 1.82 7.46
CA LEU A 171 7.91 1.10 6.87
C LEU A 171 9.09 1.17 7.86
N ARG A 172 9.22 0.18 8.75
CA ARG A 172 10.21 0.22 9.82
C ARG A 172 11.63 0.51 9.32
N GLY A 173 12.32 1.44 10.00
CA GLY A 173 13.69 1.84 9.69
C GLY A 173 13.82 2.76 8.48
N ALA A 174 12.75 3.01 7.73
CA ALA A 174 12.78 3.87 6.57
C ALA A 174 12.70 5.35 6.94
N TYR A 175 13.37 6.16 6.13
CA TYR A 175 13.34 7.62 6.21
C TYR A 175 13.22 8.21 4.82
N VAL A 176 12.27 9.10 4.64
CA VAL A 176 12.11 9.92 3.42
C VAL A 176 11.75 11.35 3.82
N ASP A 177 12.44 12.32 3.23
CA ASP A 177 12.09 13.73 3.29
C ASP A 177 12.13 14.30 1.87
N SER A 178 10.96 14.47 1.28
CA SER A 178 10.77 14.99 -0.07
C SER A 178 9.47 15.78 -0.17
N LYS A 179 9.27 16.48 -1.29
CA LYS A 179 7.99 17.17 -1.55
C LYS A 179 6.79 16.19 -1.48
N TYR A 180 6.95 14.98 -1.99
CA TYR A 180 5.86 14.02 -2.21
C TYR A 180 5.67 13.01 -1.07
N GLN A 181 6.71 12.75 -0.29
CA GLN A 181 6.69 11.80 0.82
C GLN A 181 7.54 12.34 1.95
N LYS A 182 7.02 12.27 3.18
CA LYS A 182 7.77 12.69 4.37
C LYS A 182 7.40 11.81 5.55
N TYR A 183 8.36 11.03 6.02
CA TYR A 183 8.24 10.20 7.22
C TYR A 183 9.61 9.84 7.76
N ASP A 184 9.68 9.56 9.06
CA ASP A 184 10.87 9.06 9.75
C ASP A 184 10.46 7.91 10.67
N TYR A 185 10.68 6.69 10.22
CA TYR A 185 10.33 5.47 10.95
C TYR A 185 11.56 4.74 11.53
N ARG A 186 12.70 5.46 11.71
CA ARG A 186 13.94 4.88 12.23
C ARG A 186 13.85 4.49 13.70
N ASN A 187 13.00 5.17 14.48
CA ASN A 187 12.88 5.03 15.93
C ASN A 187 11.50 4.51 16.39
N ILE A 188 10.86 3.67 15.60
CA ILE A 188 9.60 3.02 16.00
C ILE A 188 9.86 1.77 16.84
N PRO A 189 8.86 1.23 17.57
CA PRO A 189 8.94 -0.03 18.30
C PRO A 189 9.47 -1.19 17.48
N LYS A 190 10.12 -2.16 18.14
CA LYS A 190 10.73 -3.31 17.45
C LYS A 190 9.71 -4.37 17.01
N ALA A 191 8.57 -4.47 17.67
CA ALA A 191 7.52 -5.40 17.31
C ALA A 191 6.93 -5.08 15.93
N SER A 192 6.55 -6.09 15.15
CA SER A 192 5.91 -5.89 13.83
C SER A 192 4.48 -5.43 14.00
N ILE A 193 3.82 -5.95 15.04
CA ILE A 193 2.46 -5.60 15.43
C ILE A 193 2.53 -5.17 16.89
N TYR A 194 2.05 -3.98 17.20
CA TYR A 194 2.05 -3.43 18.56
C TYR A 194 0.91 -2.45 18.76
N ASN A 195 0.44 -2.34 19.99
CA ASN A 195 -0.58 -1.35 20.35
C ASN A 195 0.06 -0.02 20.73
N PHE A 196 -0.70 1.05 20.53
CA PHE A 196 -0.32 2.42 20.90
C PHE A 196 -1.56 3.26 21.21
N ASN A 197 -1.37 4.40 21.89
CA ASN A 197 -2.45 5.36 22.19
C ASN A 197 -2.27 6.69 21.45
N ASN A 198 -1.34 7.51 21.92
CA ASN A 198 -1.19 8.89 21.44
C ASN A 198 -0.11 9.04 20.36
N SER A 199 0.74 8.04 20.19
CA SER A 199 1.85 8.08 19.24
C SER A 199 2.25 6.68 18.82
N LEU A 200 2.30 6.43 17.52
CA LEU A 200 2.80 5.17 16.95
C LEU A 200 4.31 4.90 17.24
N PHE A 201 5.03 5.89 17.79
CA PHE A 201 6.42 5.73 18.21
C PHE A 201 6.57 5.15 19.62
N ILE A 202 5.48 4.98 20.35
CA ILE A 202 5.48 4.50 21.74
C ILE A 202 4.51 3.32 21.84
N GLU A 203 5.09 2.13 22.06
CA GLU A 203 4.31 0.92 22.33
C GLU A 203 3.60 1.04 23.69
N ASP A 204 2.30 0.67 23.71
CA ASP A 204 1.48 0.61 24.91
C ASP A 204 0.59 -0.63 24.83
N ASN A 205 0.85 -1.63 25.67
CA ASN A 205 0.11 -2.90 25.69
C ASN A 205 -1.41 -2.74 25.94
N LYS A 206 -1.84 -1.58 26.46
CA LYS A 206 -3.24 -1.23 26.66
C LYS A 206 -3.73 -0.19 25.65
N GLY A 207 -2.96 0.02 24.60
CA GLY A 207 -3.26 1.00 23.55
C GLY A 207 -4.57 0.71 22.84
N GLU A 208 -5.29 1.78 22.51
CA GLU A 208 -6.56 1.73 21.77
C GLU A 208 -6.37 1.38 20.30
N PHE A 209 -5.21 1.69 19.75
CA PHE A 209 -4.85 1.50 18.35
C PHE A 209 -3.80 0.40 18.21
N CYS A 210 -3.78 -0.25 17.06
CA CYS A 210 -2.77 -1.23 16.68
C CYS A 210 -2.03 -0.77 15.43
N GLU A 211 -0.70 -0.80 15.46
CA GLU A 211 0.14 -0.66 14.27
C GLU A 211 0.51 -2.05 13.74
N CYS A 212 0.20 -2.30 12.46
CA CYS A 212 0.62 -3.47 11.71
C CYS A 212 1.65 -3.05 10.64
N SER A 213 2.90 -2.92 11.06
CA SER A 213 3.96 -2.38 10.20
C SER A 213 4.25 -3.25 9.00
N ILE A 214 4.35 -2.66 7.81
CA ILE A 214 4.82 -3.36 6.62
C ILE A 214 6.23 -3.90 6.90
N SER A 215 6.41 -5.20 6.67
CA SER A 215 7.65 -5.89 6.99
C SER A 215 8.80 -5.42 6.14
N THR A 216 9.90 -5.08 6.79
CA THR A 216 11.12 -4.58 6.15
C THR A 216 12.35 -5.30 6.68
N VAL A 217 13.40 -5.34 5.87
CA VAL A 217 14.74 -5.76 6.27
C VAL A 217 15.78 -4.75 5.81
N ALA A 218 16.89 -4.67 6.53
CA ALA A 218 18.01 -3.80 6.17
C ALA A 218 19.09 -4.63 5.46
N TYR A 219 19.40 -4.26 4.22
CA TYR A 219 20.56 -4.79 3.50
C TYR A 219 21.69 -3.77 3.48
N GLN A 220 22.93 -4.24 3.56
CA GLN A 220 24.07 -3.40 3.20
C GLN A 220 23.91 -2.95 1.74
N GLY A 221 24.15 -1.67 1.46
CA GLY A 221 23.85 -1.09 0.14
C GLY A 221 24.51 -1.80 -1.01
N PHE A 222 25.78 -2.23 -0.85
CA PHE A 222 26.50 -3.01 -1.86
C PHE A 222 25.87 -4.39 -2.10
N VAL A 223 25.49 -5.10 -1.03
CA VAL A 223 24.79 -6.41 -1.13
C VAL A 223 23.46 -6.24 -1.85
N TYR A 224 22.67 -5.23 -1.46
CA TYR A 224 21.41 -4.93 -2.13
C TYR A 224 21.61 -4.61 -3.63
N TRP A 225 22.65 -3.86 -3.98
CA TRP A 225 22.94 -3.53 -5.38
C TRP A 225 23.26 -4.78 -6.21
N LEU A 226 24.07 -5.71 -5.68
CA LEU A 226 24.37 -6.99 -6.33
C LEU A 226 23.10 -7.85 -6.49
N LEU A 227 22.31 -8.01 -5.42
CA LEU A 227 21.05 -8.74 -5.44
C LEU A 227 20.09 -8.15 -6.47
N LYS A 228 19.88 -6.84 -6.42
CA LYS A 228 19.03 -6.13 -7.38
C LYS A 228 19.46 -6.41 -8.81
N ARG A 229 20.75 -6.31 -9.12
CA ARG A 229 21.27 -6.55 -10.47
C ARG A 229 21.00 -7.99 -10.92
N ARG A 230 21.30 -8.97 -10.06
CA ARG A 230 21.05 -10.39 -10.33
C ARG A 230 19.55 -10.67 -10.52
N LEU A 231 18.71 -10.25 -9.59
CA LEU A 231 17.28 -10.53 -9.62
C LEU A 231 16.57 -9.80 -10.78
N SER A 232 16.96 -8.56 -11.07
CA SER A 232 16.41 -7.86 -12.23
C SER A 232 16.82 -8.50 -13.56
N SER A 233 17.96 -9.20 -13.64
CA SER A 233 18.38 -9.88 -14.86
C SER A 233 17.65 -11.21 -15.12
N ILE A 234 16.98 -11.77 -14.13
CA ILE A 234 16.16 -13.00 -14.26
C ILE A 234 14.65 -12.71 -14.23
N TYR A 235 14.27 -11.48 -13.91
CA TYR A 235 12.87 -11.06 -13.87
C TYR A 235 12.41 -10.62 -15.27
N HIS A 236 11.79 -11.54 -15.99
CA HIS A 236 11.30 -11.34 -17.36
C HIS A 236 9.81 -11.67 -17.47
N PRO A 237 8.91 -10.73 -17.07
CA PRO A 237 7.49 -10.97 -17.21
C PRO A 237 7.05 -10.94 -18.68
N THR A 238 6.20 -11.86 -19.06
CA THR A 238 5.50 -11.87 -20.37
C THR A 238 4.19 -11.09 -20.32
N ILE A 239 3.61 -10.96 -19.11
CA ILE A 239 2.42 -10.14 -18.83
C ILE A 239 2.80 -9.19 -17.71
N GLN A 240 2.65 -7.89 -17.96
CA GLN A 240 2.76 -6.83 -16.97
C GLN A 240 1.47 -6.05 -16.96
N TYR A 241 0.88 -5.91 -15.78
CA TYR A 241 -0.32 -5.10 -15.59
C TYR A 241 0.04 -3.63 -15.41
N GLY A 242 -1.01 -2.80 -15.46
CA GLY A 242 -0.89 -1.36 -15.30
C GLY A 242 -0.35 -0.65 -16.56
N ASP A 243 -1.16 0.23 -17.08
CA ASP A 243 -0.89 0.99 -18.29
C ASP A 243 -0.58 2.48 -18.02
N GLY A 244 -0.44 2.85 -16.75
CA GLY A 244 0.02 4.15 -16.30
C GLY A 244 1.54 4.24 -16.16
N TYR A 245 2.02 5.39 -15.71
CA TYR A 245 3.44 5.61 -15.45
C TYR A 245 3.69 5.94 -13.98
N GLY A 246 4.59 5.20 -13.36
CA GLY A 246 5.16 5.57 -12.07
C GLY A 246 6.10 6.78 -12.15
N ILE A 247 6.62 7.21 -10.99
CA ILE A 247 7.55 8.34 -10.89
C ILE A 247 8.88 8.01 -11.57
N GLY A 248 9.13 8.61 -12.74
CA GLY A 248 10.46 8.61 -13.35
C GLY A 248 11.46 9.38 -12.47
N ILE A 249 12.69 8.84 -12.32
CA ILE A 249 13.77 9.54 -11.61
C ILE A 249 14.23 10.70 -12.48
N SER A 250 13.83 11.93 -12.15
CA SER A 250 14.37 13.14 -12.77
C SER A 250 15.73 13.49 -12.13
N GLY A 251 16.67 13.93 -12.95
CA GLY A 251 17.96 14.42 -12.48
C GLY A 251 19.08 14.27 -13.51
N SER A 252 20.12 15.14 -13.42
CA SER A 252 21.29 15.08 -14.29
C SER A 252 22.04 13.75 -14.10
N ARG A 253 22.80 13.32 -15.14
CA ARG A 253 23.63 12.09 -15.08
C ARG A 253 24.54 12.08 -13.87
N LEU A 254 25.12 13.22 -13.51
CA LEU A 254 26.04 13.36 -12.36
C LEU A 254 25.30 13.15 -11.02
N LYS A 255 24.15 13.77 -10.84
CA LYS A 255 23.32 13.57 -9.62
C LYS A 255 22.89 12.11 -9.46
N ARG A 256 22.56 11.42 -10.56
CA ARG A 256 22.25 9.98 -10.56
C ARG A 256 23.45 9.12 -10.18
N LEU A 257 24.67 9.47 -10.65
CA LEU A 257 25.89 8.75 -10.31
C LEU A 257 26.24 8.90 -8.83
N VAL A 258 26.24 10.14 -8.30
CA VAL A 258 26.48 10.41 -6.87
C VAL A 258 25.48 9.69 -5.98
N LYS A 259 24.18 9.68 -6.36
CA LYS A 259 23.15 8.94 -5.65
C LYS A 259 23.41 7.43 -5.66
N ARG A 260 23.86 6.86 -6.80
CA ARG A 260 24.23 5.43 -6.90
C ARG A 260 25.42 5.09 -6.00
N ILE A 261 26.45 5.93 -5.94
CA ILE A 261 27.61 5.73 -5.07
C ILE A 261 27.21 5.78 -3.60
N LYS A 262 26.40 6.77 -3.19
CA LYS A 262 25.88 6.86 -1.82
C LYS A 262 25.09 5.61 -1.40
N ILE A 263 24.30 5.04 -2.29
CA ILE A 263 23.50 3.82 -2.03
C ILE A 263 24.41 2.63 -1.70
N LEU A 264 25.62 2.53 -2.25
CA LEU A 264 26.53 1.42 -1.99
C LEU A 264 27.07 1.40 -0.55
N PHE A 265 27.15 2.57 0.10
CA PHE A 265 27.71 2.73 1.44
C PHE A 265 26.67 2.90 2.54
N GLN A 266 25.38 2.95 2.20
CA GLN A 266 24.30 3.11 3.16
C GLN A 266 23.44 1.85 3.22
N ASN A 267 22.94 1.52 4.41
CA ASN A 267 21.94 0.46 4.52
C ASN A 267 20.69 0.83 3.74
N LYS A 268 20.18 -0.14 3.00
CA LYS A 268 18.94 -0.02 2.25
C LYS A 268 17.82 -0.77 2.97
N ILE A 269 16.80 -0.06 3.40
CA ILE A 269 15.57 -0.67 3.90
C ILE A 269 14.76 -1.17 2.69
N VAL A 270 14.36 -2.43 2.75
CA VAL A 270 13.65 -3.14 1.69
C VAL A 270 12.39 -3.75 2.30
N SER A 271 11.23 -3.41 1.75
CA SER A 271 9.95 -3.97 2.18
C SER A 271 9.67 -5.33 1.57
N ALA A 272 8.93 -6.15 2.29
CA ALA A 272 8.29 -7.36 1.73
C ALA A 272 7.22 -6.93 0.72
N SER A 273 7.57 -6.95 -0.57
CA SER A 273 6.71 -6.41 -1.62
C SER A 273 6.47 -7.41 -2.76
N ILE A 274 5.25 -7.40 -3.28
CA ILE A 274 4.82 -8.18 -4.45
C ILE A 274 5.24 -7.49 -5.75
N ASP A 275 5.60 -6.20 -5.70
CA ASP A 275 5.80 -5.36 -6.87
C ASP A 275 7.03 -5.74 -7.70
N GLY A 276 6.81 -6.07 -8.95
CA GLY A 276 7.87 -6.30 -9.92
C GLY A 276 8.92 -7.31 -9.42
N PHE A 277 10.20 -7.01 -9.63
CA PHE A 277 11.30 -7.90 -9.20
C PHE A 277 11.41 -8.06 -7.68
N MET A 278 10.78 -7.19 -6.88
CA MET A 278 10.80 -7.29 -5.41
C MET A 278 10.15 -8.58 -4.94
N SER A 279 9.16 -9.10 -5.67
CA SER A 279 8.52 -10.38 -5.39
C SER A 279 9.50 -11.56 -5.32
N THR A 280 10.62 -11.49 -6.04
CA THR A 280 11.67 -12.54 -6.01
C THR A 280 12.44 -12.57 -4.69
N MET A 281 12.31 -11.51 -3.85
CA MET A 281 12.99 -11.39 -2.57
C MET A 281 12.12 -11.81 -1.38
N LEU A 282 10.86 -12.16 -1.58
CA LEU A 282 9.89 -12.40 -0.47
C LEU A 282 10.38 -13.45 0.53
N LEU A 283 10.86 -14.60 0.05
CA LEU A 283 11.37 -15.67 0.91
C LEU A 283 12.64 -15.27 1.69
N ASP A 284 13.52 -14.52 1.05
CA ASP A 284 14.75 -14.04 1.67
C ASP A 284 14.41 -13.01 2.76
N ILE A 285 13.54 -12.04 2.43
CA ILE A 285 13.06 -11.03 3.39
C ILE A 285 12.34 -11.71 4.57
N TYR A 286 11.45 -12.67 4.30
CA TYR A 286 10.76 -13.44 5.34
C TYR A 286 11.75 -14.16 6.26
N SER A 287 12.73 -14.87 5.69
CA SER A 287 13.73 -15.61 6.46
C SER A 287 14.60 -14.73 7.35
N ILE A 288 14.98 -13.54 6.85
CA ILE A 288 15.73 -12.55 7.62
C ILE A 288 14.83 -11.94 8.72
N HIS A 289 13.62 -11.56 8.35
CA HIS A 289 12.65 -10.96 9.28
C HIS A 289 12.33 -11.90 10.44
N LYS A 290 12.06 -13.19 10.18
CA LYS A 290 11.78 -14.22 11.19
C LYS A 290 12.93 -14.38 12.21
N LYS A 291 14.18 -14.07 11.83
CA LYS A 291 15.35 -14.17 12.69
C LYS A 291 15.63 -12.89 13.51
N GLN A 292 15.18 -11.74 13.05
CA GLN A 292 15.61 -10.44 13.59
C GLN A 292 14.75 -9.89 14.72
N VAL A 293 13.54 -10.41 14.95
CA VAL A 293 12.55 -9.72 15.78
C VAL A 293 11.84 -10.70 16.71
N SER A 294 11.33 -10.17 17.83
CA SER A 294 10.16 -10.71 18.53
C SER A 294 8.98 -10.69 17.55
N CYS A 295 8.99 -11.61 16.59
CA CYS A 295 8.21 -11.52 15.38
C CYS A 295 6.83 -12.11 15.63
N ASN A 296 5.85 -11.24 15.82
CA ASN A 296 4.45 -11.61 15.96
C ASN A 296 3.66 -11.49 14.64
N GLY A 297 4.24 -10.91 13.58
CA GLY A 297 3.57 -10.79 12.28
C GLY A 297 4.49 -10.44 11.12
N PHE A 298 4.08 -10.82 9.90
CA PHE A 298 4.75 -10.50 8.66
C PHE A 298 3.74 -9.91 7.65
N VAL A 299 3.86 -8.62 7.38
CA VAL A 299 2.96 -7.87 6.49
C VAL A 299 3.62 -7.65 5.15
N ILE A 300 3.02 -8.22 4.09
CA ILE A 300 3.44 -8.10 2.70
C ILE A 300 2.60 -7.01 2.05
N ILE A 301 3.23 -6.11 1.28
CA ILE A 301 2.54 -5.09 0.50
C ILE A 301 2.61 -5.38 -0.99
N GLY A 302 1.54 -5.08 -1.71
CA GLY A 302 1.50 -5.11 -3.16
C GLY A 302 0.59 -4.04 -3.74
N HIS A 303 0.91 -3.61 -4.96
CA HIS A 303 0.08 -2.68 -5.73
C HIS A 303 -0.32 -3.39 -7.03
N PRO A 304 -1.61 -3.74 -7.22
CA PRO A 304 -2.06 -4.48 -8.41
C PRO A 304 -1.56 -3.90 -9.74
N LYS A 305 -1.51 -2.58 -9.86
CA LYS A 305 -0.96 -1.87 -11.02
C LYS A 305 0.51 -2.19 -11.35
N ASN A 306 1.27 -2.75 -10.40
CA ASN A 306 2.68 -3.14 -10.57
C ASN A 306 2.86 -4.66 -10.68
N PHE A 307 1.79 -5.43 -10.73
CA PHE A 307 1.87 -6.88 -10.82
C PHE A 307 2.27 -7.35 -12.21
N SER A 308 2.72 -8.59 -12.25
CA SER A 308 3.01 -9.34 -13.46
C SER A 308 2.73 -10.82 -13.21
N ASN A 309 2.68 -11.62 -14.28
CA ASN A 309 2.57 -13.07 -14.16
C ASN A 309 3.75 -13.68 -13.35
N VAL A 310 4.93 -13.09 -13.41
CA VAL A 310 6.10 -13.53 -12.63
C VAL A 310 5.93 -13.17 -11.15
N SER A 311 5.47 -11.96 -10.84
CA SER A 311 5.28 -11.56 -9.44
C SER A 311 4.20 -12.39 -8.75
N ILE A 312 3.10 -12.70 -9.44
CA ILE A 312 2.03 -13.57 -8.93
C ILE A 312 2.56 -14.98 -8.64
N ARG A 313 3.31 -15.57 -9.58
CA ARG A 313 3.95 -16.87 -9.38
C ARG A 313 4.92 -16.88 -8.20
N ASN A 314 5.73 -15.83 -8.02
CA ASN A 314 6.66 -15.75 -6.90
C ASN A 314 5.94 -15.74 -5.55
N VAL A 315 4.77 -15.07 -5.47
CA VAL A 315 3.92 -15.11 -4.27
C VAL A 315 3.33 -16.50 -4.05
N GLU A 316 2.90 -17.17 -5.11
CA GLU A 316 2.42 -18.55 -5.02
C GLU A 316 3.51 -19.50 -4.49
N GLU A 317 4.74 -19.40 -5.00
CA GLU A 317 5.90 -20.15 -4.52
C GLU A 317 6.21 -19.84 -3.04
N PHE A 318 6.06 -18.56 -2.63
CA PHE A 318 6.19 -18.15 -1.23
C PHE A 318 5.13 -18.84 -0.36
N ILE A 319 3.86 -18.76 -0.74
CA ILE A 319 2.74 -19.38 -0.01
C ILE A 319 2.98 -20.87 0.19
N LEU A 320 3.34 -21.59 -0.87
CA LEU A 320 3.60 -23.04 -0.82
C LEU A 320 4.73 -23.42 0.15
N LYS A 321 5.67 -22.52 0.42
CA LYS A 321 6.79 -22.78 1.33
C LYS A 321 6.49 -22.47 2.80
N VAL A 322 5.52 -21.58 3.06
CA VAL A 322 5.29 -21.10 4.43
C VAL A 322 3.95 -21.52 5.04
N ARG A 323 2.96 -21.92 4.23
CA ARG A 323 1.59 -22.17 4.65
C ARG A 323 1.41 -23.29 5.68
N ASP A 324 2.35 -24.23 5.76
CA ASP A 324 2.28 -25.34 6.70
C ASP A 324 2.84 -24.97 8.09
N GLU A 325 3.57 -23.86 8.18
CA GLU A 325 4.19 -23.37 9.43
C GLU A 325 3.51 -22.10 9.98
N ASP A 326 2.87 -21.31 9.11
CA ASP A 326 2.37 -19.99 9.43
C ASP A 326 0.90 -19.82 9.01
N THR A 327 0.19 -18.88 9.65
CA THR A 327 -1.24 -18.65 9.43
C THR A 327 -1.46 -17.38 8.65
N PHE A 328 -2.17 -17.46 7.52
CA PHE A 328 -2.59 -16.27 6.77
C PHE A 328 -3.86 -15.67 7.38
N LEU A 329 -3.81 -14.38 7.70
CA LEU A 329 -4.90 -13.63 8.31
C LEU A 329 -5.18 -12.34 7.51
N THR A 330 -6.37 -11.78 7.73
CA THR A 330 -6.72 -10.41 7.36
C THR A 330 -6.71 -9.54 8.62
N PHE A 331 -6.67 -8.21 8.47
CA PHE A 331 -6.68 -7.32 9.65
C PHE A 331 -7.98 -7.42 10.43
N SER A 332 -9.12 -7.57 9.75
CA SER A 332 -10.40 -7.79 10.44
C SER A 332 -10.51 -9.14 11.16
N SER A 333 -9.65 -10.10 10.86
CA SER A 333 -9.61 -11.41 11.53
C SER A 333 -8.60 -11.48 12.68
N MET A 334 -7.85 -10.43 12.95
CA MET A 334 -6.95 -10.33 14.11
C MET A 334 -7.76 -10.38 15.42
N LYS A 335 -7.26 -11.15 16.38
CA LYS A 335 -7.89 -11.30 17.72
C LYS A 335 -7.28 -10.33 18.72
#